data_e54ed39d25cebb56b22e784d835be91d
#
_entry.id   e54ed39d25cebb56b22e784d835be91d
#
_cell.length_a   1.000
_cell.length_b   1.000
_cell.length_c   1.000
_cell.angle_alpha   90.00
_cell.angle_beta   90.00
_cell.angle_gamma   90.00
#
_symmetry.space_group_name_H-M   'P 1'
#
loop_
_entity.id
_entity.type
_entity.pdbx_description
1 polymer ?
#
loop_
_entity_poly.entity_id
_entity_poly.type
_entity_poly.pdbx_seq_one_letter_code
_entity_poly.pdbx_strand_id
1 'polypeptide(L)'
;MKLFVKHFSELTARELYEIYKLRVSVFVVEQKCYYQEVDDADKDAYHVWLRDEDGIEAYARVLPRGATFPEVSIGRVIAVKRRCGLGSKIVAEAIDTAKEKLRADKITIEAQTYVKKMYEDFGFYQTSEEFLEDGIPHVQMQLDLTDRKS
;
A
#
# COMPACT_ATOMS: atom_id res chain seq x y z
N MET A 1 -10.94 -2.83 -16.19
CA MET A 1 -10.70 -2.32 -14.84
C MET A 1 -10.03 -0.96 -14.92
N LYS A 2 -10.45 -0.02 -14.11
CA LYS A 2 -9.98 1.36 -14.21
C LYS A 2 -9.11 1.70 -13.02
N LEU A 3 -8.00 2.40 -13.29
CA LEU A 3 -7.06 2.84 -12.26
C LEU A 3 -7.41 4.26 -11.81
N PHE A 4 -7.39 4.47 -10.48
CA PHE A 4 -7.54 5.79 -9.87
C PHE A 4 -6.34 6.07 -8.99
N VAL A 5 -5.78 7.27 -9.10
CA VAL A 5 -4.69 7.76 -8.24
C VAL A 5 -5.10 9.15 -7.78
N LYS A 6 -5.43 9.30 -6.49
CA LYS A 6 -5.90 10.58 -5.97
C LYS A 6 -5.29 10.87 -4.61
N HIS A 7 -4.84 12.10 -4.42
CA HIS A 7 -4.50 12.59 -3.09
C HIS A 7 -5.79 12.67 -2.26
N PHE A 8 -5.68 12.55 -0.95
CA PHE A 8 -6.84 12.62 -0.05
C PHE A 8 -7.72 13.84 -0.35
N SER A 9 -7.08 14.99 -0.62
CA SER A 9 -7.80 16.24 -0.88
C SER A 9 -8.67 16.20 -2.14
N GLU A 10 -8.43 15.23 -3.02
CA GLU A 10 -9.16 15.08 -4.28
C GLU A 10 -10.28 14.05 -4.21
N LEU A 11 -10.37 13.30 -3.11
CA LEU A 11 -11.37 12.24 -2.97
C LEU A 11 -12.75 12.80 -2.72
N THR A 12 -13.74 12.21 -3.37
CA THR A 12 -15.14 12.49 -3.05
C THR A 12 -15.53 11.74 -1.78
N ALA A 13 -16.60 12.17 -1.13
CA ALA A 13 -17.10 11.46 0.05
C ALA A 13 -17.43 9.99 -0.27
N ARG A 14 -17.99 9.74 -1.46
CA ARG A 14 -18.33 8.37 -1.86
C ARG A 14 -17.07 7.52 -2.04
N GLU A 15 -16.05 8.07 -2.68
CA GLU A 15 -14.78 7.36 -2.86
C GLU A 15 -14.15 7.02 -1.52
N LEU A 16 -14.13 7.97 -0.61
CA LEU A 16 -13.57 7.76 0.73
C LEU A 16 -14.35 6.69 1.48
N TYR A 17 -15.68 6.72 1.39
CA TYR A 17 -16.51 5.72 2.02
C TYR A 17 -16.20 4.32 1.50
N GLU A 18 -16.10 4.15 0.18
CA GLU A 18 -15.82 2.85 -0.42
C GLU A 18 -14.43 2.33 -0.02
N ILE A 19 -13.44 3.22 -0.01
CA ILE A 19 -12.07 2.87 0.39
C ILE A 19 -12.05 2.40 1.85
N TYR A 20 -12.63 3.18 2.74
CA TYR A 20 -12.60 2.84 4.17
C TYR A 20 -13.40 1.59 4.49
N LYS A 21 -14.54 1.41 3.84
CA LYS A 21 -15.33 0.21 4.01
C LYS A 21 -14.53 -1.04 3.64
N LEU A 22 -13.84 -1.00 2.50
CA LEU A 22 -13.02 -2.12 2.06
C LEU A 22 -11.86 -2.38 3.04
N ARG A 23 -11.15 -1.33 3.45
CA ARG A 23 -9.99 -1.45 4.33
C ARG A 23 -10.38 -2.04 5.68
N VAL A 24 -11.46 -1.56 6.27
CA VAL A 24 -11.91 -2.06 7.57
C VAL A 24 -12.37 -3.51 7.44
N SER A 25 -13.06 -3.85 6.35
CA SER A 25 -13.51 -5.22 6.11
C SER A 25 -12.34 -6.20 6.05
N VAL A 26 -11.26 -5.82 5.39
CA VAL A 26 -10.09 -6.71 5.23
C VAL A 26 -9.22 -6.72 6.48
N PHE A 27 -8.82 -5.57 6.96
CA PHE A 27 -7.79 -5.51 8.01
C PHE A 27 -8.34 -5.68 9.41
N VAL A 28 -9.56 -5.23 9.67
CA VAL A 28 -10.14 -5.35 11.00
C VAL A 28 -11.04 -6.56 11.11
N VAL A 29 -11.99 -6.70 10.19
CA VAL A 29 -12.98 -7.77 10.30
C VAL A 29 -12.40 -9.12 9.91
N GLU A 30 -11.82 -9.25 8.71
CA GLU A 30 -11.30 -10.54 8.25
C GLU A 30 -10.05 -10.97 9.01
N GLN A 31 -9.09 -10.05 9.19
CA GLN A 31 -7.84 -10.37 9.87
C GLN A 31 -7.97 -10.34 11.39
N LYS A 32 -9.09 -9.83 11.90
CA LYS A 32 -9.38 -9.74 13.34
C LYS A 32 -8.32 -8.96 14.09
N CYS A 33 -7.77 -7.92 13.45
CA CYS A 33 -6.80 -7.03 14.06
C CYS A 33 -7.53 -5.78 14.55
N TYR A 34 -7.61 -5.62 15.87
CA TYR A 34 -8.39 -4.52 16.46
C TYR A 34 -7.45 -3.35 16.75
N TYR A 35 -7.23 -2.52 15.73
CA TYR A 35 -6.35 -1.36 15.84
C TYR A 35 -6.98 -0.19 15.10
N GLN A 36 -6.36 0.98 15.21
CA GLN A 36 -6.84 2.19 14.56
C GLN A 36 -6.45 2.14 13.08
N GLU A 37 -7.28 1.49 12.27
CA GLU A 37 -6.97 1.24 10.86
C GLU A 37 -7.04 2.52 10.03
N VAL A 38 -8.05 3.35 10.27
CA VAL A 38 -8.15 4.68 9.65
C VAL A 38 -7.39 5.63 10.56
N ASP A 39 -6.31 6.21 10.07
CA ASP A 39 -5.41 7.02 10.89
C ASP A 39 -5.15 8.39 10.22
N ASP A 40 -4.41 9.25 10.92
CA ASP A 40 -4.17 10.60 10.42
C ASP A 40 -3.30 10.64 9.17
N ALA A 41 -2.49 9.62 8.93
CA ALA A 41 -1.66 9.55 7.73
C ALA A 41 -2.51 9.51 6.45
N ASP A 42 -3.75 9.05 6.55
CA ASP A 42 -4.66 9.02 5.40
C ASP A 42 -4.87 10.38 4.77
N LYS A 43 -4.79 11.45 5.58
CA LYS A 43 -5.03 12.82 5.08
C LYS A 43 -3.91 13.32 4.18
N ASP A 44 -2.72 12.74 4.30
CA ASP A 44 -1.54 13.13 3.52
C ASP A 44 -1.24 12.12 2.41
N ALA A 45 -2.04 11.10 2.27
CA ALA A 45 -1.76 9.97 1.40
C ALA A 45 -2.27 10.18 -0.02
N TYR A 46 -1.59 9.54 -0.96
CA TYR A 46 -2.18 9.19 -2.24
C TYR A 46 -2.86 7.85 -2.10
N HIS A 47 -4.10 7.78 -2.55
CA HIS A 47 -4.89 6.55 -2.56
C HIS A 47 -4.92 6.04 -3.99
N VAL A 48 -4.55 4.77 -4.16
CA VAL A 48 -4.38 4.14 -5.47
C VAL A 48 -5.30 2.92 -5.50
N TRP A 49 -6.19 2.86 -6.48
CA TRP A 49 -7.07 1.70 -6.52
C TRP A 49 -7.48 1.35 -7.95
N LEU A 50 -7.82 0.08 -8.12
CA LEU A 50 -8.38 -0.46 -9.35
C LEU A 50 -9.82 -0.81 -9.10
N ARG A 51 -10.68 -0.37 -10.00
CA ARG A 51 -12.12 -0.54 -9.83
C ARG A 51 -12.72 -1.09 -11.12
N ASP A 52 -13.63 -2.05 -10.96
CA ASP A 52 -14.49 -2.48 -12.05
C ASP A 52 -15.94 -2.15 -11.69
N GLU A 53 -16.89 -2.72 -12.44
CA GLU A 53 -18.33 -2.43 -12.22
C GLU A 53 -18.84 -2.95 -10.87
N ASP A 54 -18.15 -3.91 -10.27
CA ASP A 54 -18.56 -4.49 -8.98
C ASP A 54 -17.97 -3.73 -7.80
N GLY A 55 -17.04 -2.82 -8.02
CA GLY A 55 -16.42 -2.04 -6.96
C GLY A 55 -14.90 -2.09 -6.99
N ILE A 56 -14.27 -1.76 -5.86
CA ILE A 56 -12.82 -1.74 -5.75
C ILE A 56 -12.30 -3.18 -5.70
N GLU A 57 -11.35 -3.49 -6.60
CA GLU A 57 -10.76 -4.82 -6.69
C GLU A 57 -9.34 -4.88 -6.11
N ALA A 58 -8.65 -3.74 -6.04
CA ALA A 58 -7.33 -3.66 -5.42
C ALA A 58 -7.09 -2.25 -4.94
N TYR A 59 -6.28 -2.12 -3.88
CA TYR A 59 -6.04 -0.82 -3.25
C TYR A 59 -4.65 -0.79 -2.63
N ALA A 60 -4.04 0.40 -2.62
CA ALA A 60 -2.81 0.66 -1.86
C ALA A 60 -2.80 2.12 -1.40
N ARG A 61 -2.13 2.36 -0.27
CA ARG A 61 -1.92 3.70 0.26
C ARG A 61 -0.45 4.07 0.11
N VAL A 62 -0.17 5.26 -0.45
CA VAL A 62 1.19 5.75 -0.64
C VAL A 62 1.36 7.00 0.23
N LEU A 63 2.31 6.95 1.14
CA LEU A 63 2.53 7.99 2.14
C LEU A 63 3.79 8.80 1.84
N PRO A 64 3.75 10.12 2.08
CA PRO A 64 4.94 10.96 1.89
C PRO A 64 6.01 10.69 2.95
N ARG A 65 7.20 11.21 2.71
CA ARG A 65 8.31 11.15 3.65
C ARG A 65 7.89 11.72 4.99
N GLY A 66 8.25 11.03 6.05
CA GLY A 66 8.00 11.50 7.41
C GLY A 66 6.62 11.19 7.97
N ALA A 67 5.73 10.57 7.20
CA ALA A 67 4.41 10.21 7.71
C ALA A 67 4.48 9.03 8.68
N THR A 68 5.10 7.94 8.24
CA THR A 68 5.30 6.74 9.08
C THR A 68 6.77 6.39 9.17
N PHE A 69 7.49 6.54 8.08
CA PHE A 69 8.92 6.31 7.98
C PHE A 69 9.59 7.58 7.47
N PRO A 70 10.92 7.71 7.65
CA PRO A 70 11.62 8.84 7.03
C PRO A 70 11.43 8.88 5.52
N GLU A 71 11.33 7.70 4.88
CA GLU A 71 11.15 7.58 3.44
C GLU A 71 9.67 7.55 3.06
N VAL A 72 9.40 7.65 1.76
CA VAL A 72 8.08 7.35 1.21
C VAL A 72 7.74 5.90 1.52
N SER A 73 6.48 5.61 1.79
CA SER A 73 6.06 4.26 2.12
C SER A 73 4.79 3.87 1.38
N ILE A 74 4.59 2.56 1.28
CA ILE A 74 3.39 1.96 0.70
C ILE A 74 2.82 1.00 1.74
N GLY A 75 1.52 1.05 1.95
CA GLY A 75 0.86 0.16 2.89
C GLY A 75 -0.60 -0.03 2.57
N ARG A 76 -1.29 -0.75 3.45
CA ARG A 76 -2.72 -1.05 3.29
C ARG A 76 -3.03 -1.70 1.94
N VAL A 77 -2.13 -2.57 1.46
CA VAL A 77 -2.27 -3.21 0.15
C VAL A 77 -3.34 -4.30 0.21
N ILE A 78 -4.29 -4.23 -0.70
CA ILE A 78 -5.42 -5.17 -0.76
C ILE A 78 -5.58 -5.68 -2.19
N ALA A 79 -5.80 -6.98 -2.35
CA ALA A 79 -6.27 -7.58 -3.59
C ALA A 79 -7.50 -8.40 -3.24
N VAL A 80 -8.66 -8.00 -3.75
CA VAL A 80 -9.93 -8.63 -3.37
C VAL A 80 -10.01 -10.05 -3.90
N LYS A 81 -9.65 -10.23 -5.18
CA LYS A 81 -9.62 -11.55 -5.79
C LYS A 81 -8.19 -12.08 -5.77
N ARG A 82 -7.99 -13.20 -5.11
CA ARG A 82 -6.66 -13.78 -4.98
C ARG A 82 -6.27 -14.50 -6.26
N ARG A 83 -4.97 -14.63 -6.49
CA ARG A 83 -4.38 -15.41 -7.59
C ARG A 83 -4.72 -14.89 -8.98
N CYS A 84 -5.09 -13.61 -9.08
CA CYS A 84 -5.36 -12.97 -10.35
C CYS A 84 -4.28 -11.94 -10.70
N GLY A 85 -3.19 -11.90 -9.95
CA GLY A 85 -2.12 -10.93 -10.17
C GLY A 85 -2.46 -9.50 -9.73
N LEU A 86 -3.58 -9.31 -9.06
CA LEU A 86 -4.00 -7.96 -8.64
C LEU A 86 -3.08 -7.36 -7.59
N GLY A 87 -2.55 -8.19 -6.69
CA GLY A 87 -1.59 -7.71 -5.68
C GLY A 87 -0.36 -7.10 -6.33
N SER A 88 0.25 -7.82 -7.27
CA SER A 88 1.40 -7.31 -8.00
C SER A 88 1.05 -6.07 -8.80
N LYS A 89 -0.11 -6.07 -9.43
CA LYS A 89 -0.54 -4.94 -10.25
C LYS A 89 -0.71 -3.67 -9.43
N ILE A 90 -1.37 -3.77 -8.25
CA ILE A 90 -1.58 -2.58 -7.44
C ILE A 90 -0.28 -2.10 -6.80
N VAL A 91 0.64 -3.01 -6.45
CA VAL A 91 1.95 -2.62 -5.93
C VAL A 91 2.74 -1.89 -7.02
N ALA A 92 2.71 -2.38 -8.26
CA ALA A 92 3.38 -1.69 -9.38
C ALA A 92 2.85 -0.27 -9.54
N GLU A 93 1.53 -0.09 -9.47
CA GLU A 93 0.91 1.23 -9.59
C GLU A 93 1.27 2.14 -8.41
N ALA A 94 1.36 1.56 -7.21
CA ALA A 94 1.77 2.32 -6.03
C ALA A 94 3.22 2.78 -6.14
N ILE A 95 4.10 1.93 -6.65
CA ILE A 95 5.50 2.30 -6.88
C ILE A 95 5.58 3.44 -7.89
N ASP A 96 4.83 3.36 -8.98
CA ASP A 96 4.79 4.44 -9.98
C ASP A 96 4.28 5.73 -9.37
N THR A 97 3.26 5.66 -8.52
CA THR A 97 2.73 6.84 -7.82
C THR A 97 3.78 7.46 -6.92
N ALA A 98 4.52 6.64 -6.17
CA ALA A 98 5.59 7.12 -5.31
C ALA A 98 6.66 7.85 -6.12
N LYS A 99 7.01 7.32 -7.27
CA LYS A 99 8.02 7.94 -8.14
C LYS A 99 7.52 9.24 -8.75
N GLU A 100 6.31 9.23 -9.30
CA GLU A 100 5.80 10.35 -10.09
C GLU A 100 5.24 11.47 -9.23
N LYS A 101 4.52 11.13 -8.16
CA LYS A 101 3.85 12.12 -7.33
C LYS A 101 4.72 12.61 -6.18
N LEU A 102 5.56 11.75 -5.63
CA LEU A 102 6.36 12.07 -4.45
C LEU A 102 7.85 12.09 -4.73
N ARG A 103 8.26 11.80 -5.97
CA ARG A 103 9.67 11.77 -6.39
C ARG A 103 10.50 10.92 -5.44
N ALA A 104 9.98 9.75 -5.10
CA ALA A 104 10.63 8.87 -4.15
C ALA A 104 11.97 8.38 -4.70
N ASP A 105 12.98 8.42 -3.85
CA ASP A 105 14.28 7.79 -4.13
C ASP A 105 14.43 6.48 -3.39
N LYS A 106 13.59 6.25 -2.39
CA LYS A 106 13.56 5.01 -1.63
C LYS A 106 12.15 4.82 -1.11
N ILE A 107 11.69 3.58 -1.08
CA ILE A 107 10.38 3.24 -0.51
C ILE A 107 10.60 2.24 0.60
N THR A 108 9.99 2.49 1.75
CA THR A 108 10.03 1.59 2.91
C THR A 108 8.65 0.97 3.11
N ILE A 109 8.60 -0.33 3.35
CA ILE A 109 7.36 -1.04 3.64
C ILE A 109 7.55 -1.96 4.83
N GLU A 110 6.42 -2.35 5.45
CA GLU A 110 6.37 -3.46 6.39
C GLU A 110 5.48 -4.51 5.76
N ALA A 111 6.09 -5.59 5.31
CA ALA A 111 5.39 -6.63 4.55
C ALA A 111 5.11 -7.83 5.43
N GLN A 112 3.89 -8.37 5.32
CA GLN A 112 3.61 -9.67 5.92
C GLN A 112 4.50 -10.71 5.24
N THR A 113 5.08 -11.62 6.02
CA THR A 113 6.11 -12.50 5.49
C THR A 113 5.63 -13.40 4.37
N TYR A 114 4.35 -13.75 4.36
CA TYR A 114 3.83 -14.64 3.33
C TYR A 114 3.75 -13.99 1.94
N VAL A 115 3.86 -12.67 1.84
CA VAL A 115 3.91 -11.97 0.54
C VAL A 115 5.28 -11.35 0.26
N LYS A 116 6.27 -11.66 1.07
CA LYS A 116 7.63 -11.14 0.92
C LYS A 116 8.18 -11.37 -0.48
N LYS A 117 7.95 -12.55 -1.05
CA LYS A 117 8.47 -12.91 -2.36
C LYS A 117 7.95 -11.98 -3.45
N MET A 118 6.68 -11.59 -3.38
CA MET A 118 6.11 -10.65 -4.33
C MET A 118 6.86 -9.32 -4.32
N TYR A 119 7.17 -8.83 -3.12
CA TYR A 119 7.93 -7.57 -3.01
C TYR A 119 9.37 -7.72 -3.48
N GLU A 120 9.98 -8.87 -3.21
CA GLU A 120 11.34 -9.15 -3.71
C GLU A 120 11.39 -9.12 -5.24
N ASP A 121 10.33 -9.58 -5.88
CA ASP A 121 10.25 -9.56 -7.34
C ASP A 121 10.27 -8.14 -7.91
N PHE A 122 9.88 -7.14 -7.12
CA PHE A 122 9.98 -5.73 -7.51
C PHE A 122 11.36 -5.12 -7.20
N GLY A 123 12.21 -5.85 -6.49
CA GLY A 123 13.51 -5.35 -6.09
C GLY A 123 13.62 -4.91 -4.64
N PHE A 124 12.55 -5.08 -3.86
CA PHE A 124 12.63 -4.82 -2.42
C PHE A 124 13.55 -5.82 -1.76
N TYR A 125 14.26 -5.37 -0.73
CA TYR A 125 15.14 -6.23 0.07
C TYR A 125 14.84 -6.03 1.55
N GLN A 126 14.99 -7.10 2.31
CA GLN A 126 14.67 -7.11 3.74
C GLN A 126 15.70 -6.29 4.53
N THR A 127 15.20 -5.42 5.41
CA THR A 127 16.07 -4.53 6.21
C THR A 127 15.89 -4.73 7.71
N SER A 128 15.06 -5.67 8.15
CA SER A 128 14.89 -5.96 9.56
C SER A 128 14.75 -7.45 9.77
N GLU A 129 14.90 -7.88 11.03
CA GLU A 129 14.49 -9.23 11.40
C GLU A 129 12.96 -9.31 11.40
N GLU A 130 12.45 -10.52 11.40
CA GLU A 130 11.01 -10.74 11.47
C GLU A 130 10.47 -10.25 12.82
N PHE A 131 9.32 -9.60 12.80
CA PHE A 131 8.65 -9.12 14.00
C PHE A 131 7.14 -9.37 13.87
N LEU A 132 6.46 -9.34 15.01
CA LEU A 132 5.00 -9.49 15.01
C LEU A 132 4.35 -8.12 15.07
N GLU A 133 3.37 -7.91 14.20
CA GLU A 133 2.54 -6.72 14.24
C GLU A 133 1.09 -7.20 14.21
N ASP A 134 0.35 -6.88 15.26
CA ASP A 134 -1.00 -7.39 15.46
C ASP A 134 -1.05 -8.92 15.37
N GLY A 135 0.00 -9.58 15.87
CA GLY A 135 0.09 -11.03 15.87
C GLY A 135 0.47 -11.67 14.55
N ILE A 136 0.74 -10.88 13.52
CA ILE A 136 1.06 -11.38 12.17
C ILE A 136 2.55 -11.15 11.90
N PRO A 137 3.29 -12.16 11.42
CA PRO A 137 4.71 -11.97 11.11
C PRO A 137 4.94 -10.99 9.97
N HIS A 138 5.82 -10.05 10.20
CA HIS A 138 6.19 -9.00 9.24
C HIS A 138 7.70 -8.86 9.14
N VAL A 139 8.18 -8.28 8.04
CA VAL A 139 9.55 -7.81 7.89
C VAL A 139 9.52 -6.42 7.29
N GLN A 140 10.48 -5.57 7.66
CA GLN A 140 10.66 -4.30 6.98
C GLN A 140 11.45 -4.54 5.70
N MET A 141 11.08 -3.87 4.63
CA MET A 141 11.75 -3.97 3.33
C MET A 141 11.90 -2.60 2.73
N GLN A 142 12.90 -2.45 1.86
CA GLN A 142 13.14 -1.18 1.16
C GLN A 142 13.42 -1.43 -0.32
N LEU A 143 13.07 -0.44 -1.13
CA LEU A 143 13.34 -0.44 -2.57
C LEU A 143 14.07 0.85 -2.91
N ASP A 144 15.24 0.72 -3.55
CA ASP A 144 16.01 1.87 -4.01
C ASP A 144 15.61 2.24 -5.43
N LEU A 145 15.37 3.52 -5.66
CA LEU A 145 14.91 4.04 -6.93
C LEU A 145 15.89 5.04 -7.55
N THR A 146 17.01 5.28 -6.90
CA THR A 146 17.92 6.37 -7.30
C THR A 146 19.04 5.94 -8.22
N ASP A 147 19.27 4.67 -8.42
CA ASP A 147 20.45 4.17 -9.08
C ASP A 147 20.30 4.08 -10.57
N ARG A 148 19.30 4.65 -11.07
CA ARG A 148 19.17 4.55 -12.43
C ARG A 148 19.72 5.65 -13.12
N LYS A 149 20.40 5.95 -12.95
CA LYS A 149 20.86 6.79 -13.66
C LYS A 149 21.74 6.62 -14.43
N SER A 150 21.66 6.44 -14.51
CA SER A 150 22.40 6.34 -15.09
C SER A 150 22.70 6.49 -15.98
#